data_385796bdb73880353fc05858e86d44cf
#
_entry.id   385796bdb73880353fc05858e86d44cf
#
_cell.length_a   1.000
_cell.length_b   1.000
_cell.length_c   1.000
_cell.angle_alpha   90.00
_cell.angle_beta   90.00
_cell.angle_gamma   90.00
#
_symmetry.space_group_name_H-M   'P 1'
#
loop_
_entity.id
_entity.type
_entity.pdbx_description
1 polymer ?
#
loop_
_entity_poly.entity_id
_entity_poly.type
_entity_poly.pdbx_seq_one_letter_code
_entity_poly.pdbx_strand_id
1 'polypeptide(L)'
;MKTVNAQTITETIAHLCIDANRNLPKDVAAALHQAEEEEPFAPAKDLLSLLTKNEQIARATQMPICQDTGMAVVFADVGQDVHIEGNFAEAVNEGVRRGYVEGLLRKSVVGDPLRRVNTGDNTPAVLHTRLVPGDTLTLTVAPKGFGSENMSQLRMLTPASGIDGVKRFVLDTVRAAGANPCPPMVLGIGIGGDFEQVAENAKRALMLPLGTPNPDPFYAQLEAELLEAINQTGIGVQGLGGRTTCLGLHIIAAPTHIAGLPVAVNVSCHVTRHATAVL
;
A
#
# COMPACT_ATOMS: atom_id res chain seq x y z
N MET A 1 23.00 4.30 -22.80
CA MET A 1 22.86 4.52 -21.34
C MET A 1 22.07 5.81 -21.18
N LYS A 2 20.91 5.78 -20.54
CA LYS A 2 20.04 6.94 -20.32
C LYS A 2 20.47 7.65 -19.03
N THR A 3 20.63 8.96 -19.07
CA THR A 3 20.98 9.74 -17.88
C THR A 3 19.73 10.40 -17.30
N VAL A 4 19.51 10.23 -16.00
CA VAL A 4 18.45 10.88 -15.23
C VAL A 4 19.12 11.69 -14.12
N ASN A 5 18.91 13.00 -14.09
CA ASN A 5 19.54 13.86 -13.08
C ASN A 5 18.72 13.92 -11.78
N ALA A 6 19.40 14.23 -10.68
CA ALA A 6 18.80 14.32 -9.35
C ALA A 6 17.64 15.32 -9.27
N GLN A 7 17.70 16.43 -10.02
CA GLN A 7 16.64 17.45 -10.02
C GLN A 7 15.33 16.89 -10.59
N THR A 8 15.39 16.15 -11.71
CA THR A 8 14.21 15.49 -12.29
C THR A 8 13.59 14.48 -11.32
N ILE A 9 14.43 13.72 -10.58
CA ILE A 9 13.96 12.78 -9.56
C ILE A 9 13.22 13.52 -8.44
N THR A 10 13.82 14.59 -7.94
CA THR A 10 13.23 15.44 -6.88
C THR A 10 11.86 15.97 -7.29
N GLU A 11 11.76 16.57 -8.48
CA GLU A 11 10.50 17.14 -9.00
C GLU A 11 9.44 16.05 -9.19
N THR A 12 9.83 14.90 -9.73
CA THR A 12 8.93 13.76 -9.92
C THR A 12 8.40 13.23 -8.59
N ILE A 13 9.27 12.99 -7.60
CA ILE A 13 8.87 12.52 -6.28
C ILE A 13 7.94 13.53 -5.57
N ALA A 14 8.25 14.83 -5.65
CA ALA A 14 7.40 15.87 -5.07
C ALA A 14 5.99 15.84 -5.68
N HIS A 15 5.90 15.75 -6.99
CA HIS A 15 4.62 15.64 -7.69
C HIS A 15 3.86 14.37 -7.29
N LEU A 16 4.52 13.20 -7.27
CA LEU A 16 3.90 11.93 -6.90
C LEU A 16 3.39 11.92 -5.45
N CYS A 17 4.09 12.58 -4.50
CA CYS A 17 3.62 12.74 -3.12
C CYS A 17 2.29 13.49 -3.06
N ILE A 18 2.17 14.56 -3.84
CA ILE A 18 0.97 15.39 -3.88
C ILE A 18 -0.17 14.65 -4.58
N ASP A 19 0.11 14.09 -5.74
CA ASP A 19 -0.88 13.39 -6.56
C ASP A 19 -1.49 12.18 -5.82
N ALA A 20 -0.65 11.32 -5.27
CA ALA A 20 -1.10 10.15 -4.52
C ALA A 20 -1.97 10.50 -3.30
N ASN A 21 -1.78 11.68 -2.69
CA ASN A 21 -2.59 12.10 -1.56
C ASN A 21 -3.93 12.74 -1.93
N ARG A 22 -4.11 13.14 -3.19
CA ARG A 22 -5.32 13.82 -3.69
C ARG A 22 -6.18 12.95 -4.57
N ASN A 23 -5.57 11.99 -5.25
CA ASN A 23 -6.23 11.14 -6.23
C ASN A 23 -6.05 9.66 -5.85
N LEU A 24 -7.14 8.94 -5.64
CA LEU A 24 -7.06 7.49 -5.55
C LEU A 24 -6.73 6.88 -6.91
N PRO A 25 -5.98 5.76 -6.95
CA PRO A 25 -5.89 4.94 -8.15
C PRO A 25 -7.27 4.57 -8.68
N LYS A 26 -7.42 4.52 -10.00
CA LYS A 26 -8.73 4.31 -10.65
C LYS A 26 -9.38 2.98 -10.25
N ASP A 27 -8.58 1.94 -10.08
CA ASP A 27 -9.01 0.61 -9.64
C ASP A 27 -9.56 0.61 -8.22
N VAL A 28 -8.90 1.33 -7.30
CA VAL A 28 -9.37 1.49 -5.91
C VAL A 28 -10.68 2.28 -5.86
N ALA A 29 -10.78 3.37 -6.62
CA ALA A 29 -12.01 4.15 -6.73
C ALA A 29 -13.15 3.31 -7.32
N ALA A 30 -12.88 2.54 -8.37
CA ALA A 30 -13.86 1.63 -8.97
C ALA A 30 -14.32 0.55 -8.00
N ALA A 31 -13.40 -0.05 -7.23
CA ALA A 31 -13.72 -1.06 -6.22
C ALA A 31 -14.61 -0.50 -5.09
N LEU A 32 -14.38 0.77 -4.67
CA LEU A 32 -15.25 1.44 -3.70
C LEU A 32 -16.66 1.67 -4.25
N HIS A 33 -16.79 2.13 -5.50
CA HIS A 33 -18.09 2.31 -6.17
C HIS A 33 -18.83 1.00 -6.33
N GLN A 34 -18.15 -0.05 -6.76
CA GLN A 34 -18.74 -1.38 -6.89
C GLN A 34 -19.24 -1.89 -5.51
N ALA A 35 -18.44 -1.72 -4.47
CA ALA A 35 -18.83 -2.10 -3.11
C ALA A 35 -20.08 -1.34 -2.65
N GLU A 36 -20.22 -0.04 -2.97
CA GLU A 36 -21.43 0.75 -2.67
C GLU A 36 -22.65 0.22 -3.41
N GLU A 37 -22.52 -0.10 -4.70
CA GLU A 37 -23.64 -0.61 -5.50
C GLU A 37 -24.13 -1.98 -5.00
N GLU A 38 -23.21 -2.86 -4.63
CA GLU A 38 -23.48 -4.25 -4.24
C GLU A 38 -23.83 -4.44 -2.75
N GLU A 39 -23.67 -3.42 -1.90
CA GLU A 39 -23.91 -3.53 -0.46
C GLU A 39 -25.40 -3.63 -0.12
N PRO A 40 -25.86 -4.76 0.44
CA PRO A 40 -27.29 -4.94 0.77
C PRO A 40 -27.69 -4.32 2.12
N PHE A 41 -26.72 -4.08 3.02
CA PHE A 41 -26.98 -3.54 4.36
C PHE A 41 -26.99 -2.01 4.31
N ALA A 42 -28.16 -1.40 4.46
CA ALA A 42 -28.36 0.03 4.26
C ALA A 42 -27.38 0.92 5.05
N PRO A 43 -27.08 0.69 6.34
CA PRO A 43 -26.11 1.53 7.04
C PRO A 43 -24.69 1.46 6.47
N ALA A 44 -24.25 0.28 6.01
CA ALA A 44 -22.94 0.13 5.38
C ALA A 44 -22.92 0.78 3.98
N LYS A 45 -24.03 0.71 3.24
CA LYS A 45 -24.18 1.40 1.95
C LYS A 45 -24.11 2.91 2.11
N ASP A 46 -24.75 3.48 3.12
CA ASP A 46 -24.68 4.92 3.42
C ASP A 46 -23.23 5.34 3.74
N LEU A 47 -22.50 4.51 4.49
CA LEU A 47 -21.08 4.77 4.77
C LEU A 47 -20.22 4.69 3.52
N LEU A 48 -20.43 3.69 2.65
CA LEU A 48 -19.71 3.60 1.37
C LEU A 48 -19.99 4.83 0.50
N SER A 49 -21.26 5.30 0.46
CA SER A 49 -21.62 6.53 -0.25
C SER A 49 -20.87 7.77 0.28
N LEU A 50 -20.64 7.85 1.60
CA LEU A 50 -19.80 8.91 2.16
C LEU A 50 -18.33 8.78 1.76
N LEU A 51 -17.80 7.55 1.67
CA LEU A 51 -16.40 7.32 1.25
C LEU A 51 -16.20 7.66 -0.23
N THR A 52 -17.11 7.25 -1.11
CA THR A 52 -17.06 7.59 -2.54
C THR A 52 -17.23 9.09 -2.77
N LYS A 53 -18.13 9.73 -2.02
CA LYS A 53 -18.29 11.19 -2.06
C LYS A 53 -17.02 11.92 -1.58
N ASN A 54 -16.37 11.42 -0.54
CA ASN A 54 -15.10 11.99 -0.05
C ASN A 54 -14.01 11.92 -1.13
N GLU A 55 -13.89 10.79 -1.84
CA GLU A 55 -12.95 10.64 -2.97
C GLU A 55 -13.23 11.69 -4.07
N GLN A 56 -14.50 11.86 -4.46
CA GLN A 56 -14.90 12.82 -5.48
C GLN A 56 -14.59 14.26 -5.07
N ILE A 57 -14.87 14.62 -3.81
CA ILE A 57 -14.56 15.97 -3.28
C ILE A 57 -13.05 16.20 -3.27
N ALA A 58 -12.26 15.25 -2.76
CA ALA A 58 -10.81 15.38 -2.71
C ALA A 58 -10.23 15.62 -4.10
N ARG A 59 -10.66 14.83 -5.09
CA ARG A 59 -10.24 14.97 -6.49
C ARG A 59 -10.66 16.31 -7.09
N ALA A 60 -11.93 16.72 -6.89
CA ALA A 60 -12.45 17.97 -7.48
C ALA A 60 -11.83 19.22 -6.83
N THR A 61 -11.56 19.20 -5.55
CA THR A 61 -11.00 20.35 -4.81
C THR A 61 -9.49 20.32 -4.68
N GLN A 62 -8.84 19.22 -5.11
CA GLN A 62 -7.40 19.00 -4.97
C GLN A 62 -6.92 19.05 -3.50
N MET A 63 -7.79 18.65 -2.57
CA MET A 63 -7.48 18.50 -1.16
C MET A 63 -7.02 17.06 -0.86
N PRO A 64 -6.18 16.86 0.17
CA PRO A 64 -5.84 15.50 0.61
C PRO A 64 -7.10 14.72 1.01
N ILE A 65 -7.20 13.48 0.53
CA ILE A 65 -8.36 12.61 0.76
C ILE A 65 -8.52 12.17 2.22
N CYS A 66 -7.44 12.24 3.00
CA CYS A 66 -7.41 11.85 4.42
C CYS A 66 -6.50 12.80 5.20
N GLN A 67 -6.78 13.00 6.49
CA GLN A 67 -5.91 13.75 7.41
C GLN A 67 -4.57 13.06 7.65
N ASP A 68 -4.50 11.73 7.55
CA ASP A 68 -3.24 10.99 7.56
C ASP A 68 -2.70 10.88 6.13
N THR A 69 -1.84 11.82 5.77
CA THR A 69 -1.16 11.82 4.47
C THR A 69 0.05 10.88 4.43
N GLY A 70 0.27 10.14 5.50
CA GLY A 70 1.15 8.99 5.58
C GLY A 70 2.64 9.30 5.64
N MET A 71 3.41 8.25 5.82
CA MET A 71 4.85 8.22 5.59
C MET A 71 5.12 7.82 4.14
N ALA A 72 6.01 8.53 3.45
CA ALA A 72 6.32 8.22 2.06
C ALA A 72 7.13 6.93 1.96
N VAL A 73 6.54 5.90 1.34
CA VAL A 73 7.25 4.71 0.88
C VAL A 73 7.53 4.89 -0.61
N VAL A 74 8.78 4.78 -1.00
CA VAL A 74 9.22 4.97 -2.39
C VAL A 74 9.81 3.66 -2.90
N PHE A 75 9.22 3.14 -3.97
CA PHE A 75 9.78 2.03 -4.74
C PHE A 75 10.45 2.59 -5.99
N ALA A 76 11.72 2.25 -6.18
CA ALA A 76 12.52 2.64 -7.32
C ALA A 76 13.01 1.39 -8.06
N ASP A 77 12.44 1.12 -9.23
CA ASP A 77 12.94 0.10 -10.14
C ASP A 77 13.89 0.78 -11.15
N VAL A 78 15.18 0.54 -10.96
CA VAL A 78 16.26 1.19 -11.71
C VAL A 78 16.74 0.28 -12.82
N GLY A 79 16.58 0.70 -14.06
CA GLY A 79 17.12 -0.01 -15.21
C GLY A 79 18.66 -0.08 -15.18
N GLN A 80 19.23 -1.23 -15.54
CA GLN A 80 20.69 -1.43 -15.55
C GLN A 80 21.45 -0.47 -16.49
N ASP A 81 20.76 0.06 -17.49
CA ASP A 81 21.31 1.02 -18.46
C ASP A 81 20.98 2.48 -18.10
N VAL A 82 20.48 2.73 -16.88
CA VAL A 82 20.24 4.07 -16.34
C VAL A 82 21.47 4.53 -15.55
N HIS A 83 21.92 5.74 -15.86
CA HIS A 83 22.89 6.48 -15.06
C HIS A 83 22.15 7.57 -14.26
N ILE A 84 22.24 7.54 -12.94
CA ILE A 84 21.69 8.59 -12.08
C ILE A 84 22.79 9.60 -11.79
N GLU A 85 22.60 10.84 -12.29
CA GLU A 85 23.54 11.94 -12.06
C GLU A 85 23.17 12.67 -10.76
N GLY A 86 24.04 12.58 -9.76
CA GLY A 86 23.85 13.13 -8.42
C GLY A 86 23.53 12.08 -7.36
N ASN A 87 23.16 12.54 -6.16
CA ASN A 87 22.83 11.66 -5.04
C ASN A 87 21.35 11.25 -5.09
N PHE A 88 21.09 9.99 -5.41
CA PHE A 88 19.74 9.46 -5.57
C PHE A 88 18.91 9.54 -4.29
N ALA A 89 19.47 9.11 -3.16
CA ALA A 89 18.75 9.08 -1.89
C ALA A 89 18.40 10.49 -1.38
N GLU A 90 19.32 11.43 -1.56
CA GLU A 90 19.08 12.85 -1.25
C GLU A 90 18.01 13.45 -2.17
N ALA A 91 18.04 13.14 -3.47
CA ALA A 91 17.04 13.61 -4.42
C ALA A 91 15.63 13.10 -4.07
N VAL A 92 15.50 11.84 -3.66
CA VAL A 92 14.23 11.27 -3.19
C VAL A 92 13.74 11.97 -1.92
N ASN A 93 14.61 12.15 -0.92
CA ASN A 93 14.23 12.83 0.32
C ASN A 93 13.87 14.30 0.09
N GLU A 94 14.62 15.02 -0.75
CA GLU A 94 14.30 16.39 -1.12
C GLU A 94 12.94 16.47 -1.84
N GLY A 95 12.63 15.50 -2.71
CA GLY A 95 11.33 15.39 -3.35
C GLY A 95 10.19 15.18 -2.34
N VAL A 96 10.38 14.29 -1.37
CA VAL A 96 9.41 14.08 -0.28
C VAL A 96 9.23 15.36 0.54
N ARG A 97 10.33 16.01 0.95
CA ARG A 97 10.29 17.27 1.68
C ARG A 97 9.46 18.32 0.94
N ARG A 98 9.75 18.55 -0.34
CA ARG A 98 9.01 19.51 -1.17
C ARG A 98 7.54 19.10 -1.30
N GLY A 99 7.27 17.87 -1.65
CA GLY A 99 5.90 17.37 -1.83
C GLY A 99 5.04 17.55 -0.59
N TYR A 100 5.58 17.28 0.61
CA TYR A 100 4.83 17.43 1.86
C TYR A 100 4.73 18.88 2.34
N VAL A 101 5.73 19.71 2.08
CA VAL A 101 5.70 21.14 2.47
C VAL A 101 4.83 21.94 1.51
N GLU A 102 5.09 21.86 0.21
CA GLU A 102 4.39 22.62 -0.83
C GLU A 102 2.96 22.11 -1.06
N GLY A 103 2.76 20.78 -0.95
CA GLY A 103 1.45 20.15 -1.03
C GLY A 103 0.57 20.35 0.20
N LEU A 104 1.07 21.03 1.24
CA LEU A 104 0.38 21.26 2.52
C LEU A 104 -0.08 19.95 3.17
N LEU A 105 0.72 18.88 3.01
CA LEU A 105 0.46 17.58 3.57
C LEU A 105 0.91 17.52 5.05
N ARG A 106 0.28 16.61 5.82
CA ARG A 106 0.63 16.41 7.23
C ARG A 106 2.01 15.77 7.37
N LYS A 107 2.88 16.39 8.14
CA LYS A 107 4.22 15.89 8.45
C LYS A 107 4.13 14.98 9.66
N SER A 108 4.23 13.67 9.44
CA SER A 108 3.96 12.64 10.45
C SER A 108 5.22 11.89 10.91
N VAL A 109 6.38 12.14 10.27
CA VAL A 109 7.62 11.43 10.59
C VAL A 109 8.29 12.01 11.82
N VAL A 110 8.73 11.14 12.72
CA VAL A 110 9.55 11.48 13.87
C VAL A 110 10.97 10.96 13.66
N GLY A 111 11.95 11.77 14.02
CA GLY A 111 13.38 11.43 13.80
C GLY A 111 13.91 10.31 14.70
N ASP A 112 13.22 10.03 15.80
CA ASP A 112 13.54 8.93 16.70
C ASP A 112 12.24 8.31 17.23
N PRO A 113 12.09 6.98 17.19
CA PRO A 113 10.82 6.33 17.53
C PRO A 113 10.46 6.40 19.02
N LEU A 114 11.44 6.61 19.90
CA LEU A 114 11.23 6.69 21.35
C LEU A 114 11.17 8.15 21.85
N ARG A 115 12.03 9.03 21.34
CA ARG A 115 12.06 10.45 21.71
C ARG A 115 10.96 11.27 21.03
N ARG A 116 10.43 10.80 19.91
CA ARG A 116 9.23 11.33 19.24
C ARG A 116 9.30 12.77 18.74
N VAL A 117 10.49 13.29 18.46
CA VAL A 117 10.66 14.63 17.89
C VAL A 117 10.33 14.59 16.39
N ASN A 118 9.39 15.42 15.95
CA ASN A 118 8.98 15.48 14.54
C ASN A 118 10.10 16.06 13.67
N THR A 119 10.31 15.53 12.47
CA THR A 119 11.33 15.99 11.53
C THR A 119 10.98 17.33 10.88
N GLY A 120 9.70 17.71 10.86
CA GLY A 120 9.22 18.98 10.33
C GLY A 120 8.98 19.01 8.82
N ASP A 121 9.40 17.96 8.09
CA ASP A 121 9.36 17.88 6.63
C ASP A 121 8.93 16.52 6.06
N ASN A 122 8.57 15.58 6.92
CA ASN A 122 8.15 14.22 6.60
C ASN A 122 9.25 13.33 6.00
N THR A 123 10.52 13.67 6.17
CA THR A 123 11.67 12.84 5.79
C THR A 123 12.23 12.08 7.00
N PRO A 124 13.00 10.99 6.78
CA PRO A 124 13.32 10.38 5.48
C PRO A 124 12.16 9.55 4.92
N ALA A 125 12.20 9.33 3.61
CA ALA A 125 11.36 8.31 2.96
C ALA A 125 11.83 6.90 3.34
N VAL A 126 10.91 5.92 3.30
CA VAL A 126 11.28 4.50 3.23
C VAL A 126 11.56 4.17 1.77
N LEU A 127 12.84 4.05 1.40
CA LEU A 127 13.27 3.85 0.02
C LEU A 127 13.65 2.39 -0.23
N HIS A 128 12.92 1.75 -1.14
CA HIS A 128 13.23 0.42 -1.67
C HIS A 128 13.75 0.55 -3.10
N THR A 129 14.93 0.01 -3.36
CA THR A 129 15.56 0.09 -4.68
C THR A 129 15.77 -1.31 -5.25
N ARG A 130 15.37 -1.52 -6.51
CA ARG A 130 15.59 -2.77 -7.23
C ARG A 130 16.23 -2.49 -8.58
N LEU A 131 17.25 -3.27 -8.96
CA LEU A 131 17.78 -3.26 -10.31
C LEU A 131 16.93 -4.14 -11.22
N VAL A 132 16.59 -3.62 -12.39
CA VAL A 132 15.80 -4.31 -13.41
C VAL A 132 16.50 -4.20 -14.77
N PRO A 133 16.24 -5.10 -15.74
CA PRO A 133 16.74 -4.90 -17.11
C PRO A 133 16.20 -3.63 -17.75
N GLY A 134 16.96 -3.04 -18.68
CA GLY A 134 16.53 -1.90 -19.50
C GLY A 134 17.05 -0.55 -19.04
N ASP A 135 16.50 0.50 -19.61
CA ASP A 135 16.96 1.90 -19.52
C ASP A 135 15.90 2.85 -18.92
N THR A 136 14.97 2.33 -18.15
CA THR A 136 13.93 3.13 -17.50
C THR A 136 14.14 3.17 -15.99
N LEU A 137 13.82 4.31 -15.38
CA LEU A 137 13.70 4.47 -13.94
C LEU A 137 12.22 4.62 -13.60
N THR A 138 11.63 3.61 -12.96
CA THR A 138 10.26 3.67 -12.49
C THR A 138 10.24 4.05 -11.01
N LEU A 139 9.54 5.13 -10.70
CA LEU A 139 9.37 5.65 -9.33
C LEU A 139 7.90 5.53 -8.93
N THR A 140 7.63 4.81 -7.84
CA THR A 140 6.30 4.72 -7.24
C THR A 140 6.34 5.27 -5.84
N VAL A 141 5.50 6.26 -5.55
CA VAL A 141 5.32 6.81 -4.20
C VAL A 141 4.00 6.30 -3.64
N ALA A 142 4.08 5.65 -2.49
CA ALA A 142 2.94 5.14 -1.74
C ALA A 142 2.90 5.79 -0.35
N PRO A 143 2.09 6.83 -0.14
CA PRO A 143 1.90 7.41 1.18
C PRO A 143 1.16 6.43 2.08
N LYS A 144 1.86 5.86 3.07
CA LYS A 144 1.31 4.82 3.95
C LYS A 144 0.85 5.38 5.28
N GLY A 145 -0.47 5.37 5.49
CA GLY A 145 -1.10 5.78 6.74
C GLY A 145 -0.86 4.75 7.86
N PHE A 146 -0.59 5.23 9.08
CA PHE A 146 -0.17 4.37 10.18
C PHE A 146 -1.33 3.75 10.97
N GLY A 147 -2.55 4.24 10.84
CA GLY A 147 -3.71 3.54 11.38
C GLY A 147 -3.85 2.11 10.84
N SER A 148 -3.62 1.93 9.55
CA SER A 148 -3.60 0.61 8.92
C SER A 148 -2.24 -0.08 8.99
N GLU A 149 -1.12 0.65 8.88
CA GLU A 149 0.21 0.05 8.99
C GLU A 149 0.43 -0.67 10.31
N ASN A 150 -0.04 -0.10 11.40
CA ASN A 150 0.07 -0.69 12.75
C ASN A 150 -0.68 -2.01 12.90
N MET A 151 -1.60 -2.33 11.99
CA MET A 151 -2.35 -3.58 11.98
C MET A 151 -1.68 -4.68 11.17
N SER A 152 -0.59 -4.36 10.47
CA SER A 152 0.18 -5.32 9.67
C SER A 152 0.91 -6.30 10.57
N GLN A 153 1.01 -7.56 10.12
CA GLN A 153 1.67 -8.62 10.85
C GLN A 153 2.60 -9.44 9.96
N LEU A 154 3.67 -9.94 10.55
CA LEU A 154 4.58 -10.88 9.95
C LEU A 154 4.78 -12.08 10.88
N ARG A 155 4.81 -13.28 10.31
CA ARG A 155 5.10 -14.51 11.07
C ARG A 155 5.98 -15.43 10.25
N MET A 156 6.98 -15.99 10.91
CA MET A 156 7.79 -17.07 10.38
C MET A 156 7.05 -18.39 10.69
N LEU A 157 6.22 -18.84 9.73
CA LEU A 157 5.54 -20.13 9.81
C LEU A 157 6.52 -21.26 9.49
N THR A 158 6.15 -22.47 9.85
CA THR A 158 6.87 -23.67 9.42
C THR A 158 6.20 -24.30 8.18
N PRO A 159 6.94 -25.05 7.33
CA PRO A 159 6.36 -25.74 6.18
C PRO A 159 5.17 -26.64 6.53
N ALA A 160 5.19 -27.24 7.73
CA ALA A 160 4.10 -28.07 8.24
C ALA A 160 2.78 -27.31 8.44
N SER A 161 2.82 -25.97 8.54
CA SER A 161 1.61 -25.16 8.62
C SER A 161 0.79 -25.16 7.32
N GLY A 162 1.46 -25.36 6.20
CA GLY A 162 0.83 -25.46 4.88
C GLY A 162 -0.05 -24.27 4.50
N ILE A 163 -0.89 -24.45 3.51
CA ILE A 163 -1.83 -23.45 3.02
C ILE A 163 -2.85 -23.05 4.09
N ASP A 164 -3.30 -23.99 4.91
CA ASP A 164 -4.27 -23.71 5.98
C ASP A 164 -3.68 -22.82 7.07
N GLY A 165 -2.39 -22.98 7.36
CA GLY A 165 -1.67 -22.09 8.27
C GLY A 165 -1.56 -20.66 7.74
N VAL A 166 -1.31 -20.52 6.43
CA VAL A 166 -1.29 -19.21 5.75
C VAL A 166 -2.67 -18.55 5.81
N LYS A 167 -3.73 -19.25 5.41
CA LYS A 167 -5.11 -18.75 5.45
C LYS A 167 -5.51 -18.31 6.86
N ARG A 168 -5.21 -19.13 7.86
CA ARG A 168 -5.50 -18.83 9.25
C ARG A 168 -4.76 -17.57 9.71
N PHE A 169 -3.47 -17.44 9.40
CA PHE A 169 -2.70 -16.26 9.78
C PHE A 169 -3.24 -14.98 9.15
N VAL A 170 -3.64 -15.00 7.87
CA VAL A 170 -4.27 -13.85 7.20
C VAL A 170 -5.58 -13.47 7.88
N LEU A 171 -6.48 -14.44 8.12
CA LEU A 171 -7.76 -14.20 8.78
C LEU A 171 -7.61 -13.69 10.22
N ASP A 172 -6.67 -14.25 10.98
CA ASP A 172 -6.38 -13.81 12.34
C ASP A 172 -5.85 -12.37 12.36
N THR A 173 -5.01 -11.99 11.37
CA THR A 173 -4.54 -10.61 11.20
C THR A 173 -5.69 -9.67 10.94
N VAL A 174 -6.61 -10.01 10.04
CA VAL A 174 -7.80 -9.20 9.73
C VAL A 174 -8.73 -9.06 10.94
N ARG A 175 -8.99 -10.15 11.66
CA ARG A 175 -9.82 -10.11 12.87
C ARG A 175 -9.20 -9.26 13.97
N ALA A 176 -7.89 -9.37 14.18
CA ALA A 176 -7.16 -8.55 15.14
C ALA A 176 -7.14 -7.06 14.76
N ALA A 177 -7.09 -6.77 13.46
CA ALA A 177 -7.17 -5.39 12.95
C ALA A 177 -8.55 -4.76 13.21
N GLY A 178 -9.63 -5.51 12.99
CA GLY A 178 -11.00 -5.04 13.21
C GLY A 178 -11.31 -3.74 12.49
N ALA A 179 -11.82 -2.75 13.22
CA ALA A 179 -12.15 -1.42 12.71
C ALA A 179 -10.94 -0.46 12.57
N ASN A 180 -9.82 -0.77 13.23
CA ASN A 180 -8.68 0.16 13.34
C ASN A 180 -8.11 0.62 12.00
N PRO A 181 -8.03 -0.21 10.92
CA PRO A 181 -7.51 0.22 9.64
C PRO A 181 -8.52 0.97 8.76
N CYS A 182 -9.65 1.39 9.29
CA CYS A 182 -10.75 2.04 8.53
C CYS A 182 -11.18 1.20 7.30
N PRO A 183 -11.75 0.01 7.50
CA PRO A 183 -12.21 -0.82 6.38
C PRO A 183 -13.33 -0.14 5.56
N PRO A 184 -13.52 -0.53 4.29
CA PRO A 184 -12.97 -1.74 3.67
C PRO A 184 -11.47 -1.66 3.40
N MET A 185 -10.79 -2.76 3.72
CA MET A 185 -9.32 -2.85 3.62
C MET A 185 -8.86 -3.17 2.20
N VAL A 186 -7.57 -2.94 1.94
CA VAL A 186 -6.81 -3.59 0.88
C VAL A 186 -5.63 -4.29 1.53
N LEU A 187 -5.37 -5.53 1.14
CA LEU A 187 -4.29 -6.32 1.74
C LEU A 187 -3.21 -6.65 0.71
N GLY A 188 -1.97 -6.43 1.10
CA GLY A 188 -0.82 -6.99 0.41
C GLY A 188 -0.25 -8.15 1.22
N ILE A 189 -0.05 -9.30 0.57
CA ILE A 189 0.43 -10.51 1.24
C ILE A 189 1.75 -10.93 0.60
N GLY A 190 2.78 -11.08 1.41
CA GLY A 190 4.04 -11.71 1.03
C GLY A 190 4.07 -13.15 1.52
N ILE A 191 4.53 -14.08 0.69
CA ILE A 191 4.74 -15.49 1.06
C ILE A 191 6.10 -15.93 0.57
N GLY A 192 6.92 -16.50 1.44
CA GLY A 192 8.27 -16.94 1.10
C GLY A 192 9.33 -15.83 1.19
N GLY A 193 10.49 -16.04 0.57
CA GLY A 193 11.66 -15.22 0.80
C GLY A 193 12.27 -15.48 2.19
N ASP A 194 12.74 -14.42 2.80
CA ASP A 194 13.23 -14.38 4.18
C ASP A 194 12.43 -13.37 5.01
N PHE A 195 12.93 -13.00 6.19
CA PHE A 195 12.26 -12.06 7.10
C PHE A 195 12.08 -10.66 6.49
N GLU A 196 13.03 -10.19 5.70
CA GLU A 196 13.01 -8.84 5.09
C GLU A 196 12.18 -8.85 3.80
N GLN A 197 12.46 -9.80 2.91
CA GLN A 197 11.83 -9.89 1.60
C GLN A 197 10.32 -10.12 1.70
N VAL A 198 9.86 -10.93 2.65
CA VAL A 198 8.42 -11.20 2.83
C VAL A 198 7.65 -9.93 3.19
N ALA A 199 8.23 -9.06 4.02
CA ALA A 199 7.61 -7.78 4.40
C ALA A 199 7.59 -6.79 3.22
N GLU A 200 8.69 -6.68 2.47
CA GLU A 200 8.74 -5.85 1.26
C GLU A 200 7.75 -6.34 0.21
N ASN A 201 7.68 -7.65 -0.04
CA ASN A 201 6.72 -8.24 -0.99
C ASN A 201 5.27 -7.95 -0.58
N ALA A 202 4.93 -8.05 0.70
CA ALA A 202 3.60 -7.69 1.19
C ALA A 202 3.27 -6.21 0.92
N LYS A 203 4.24 -5.32 1.10
CA LYS A 203 4.05 -3.90 0.82
C LYS A 203 3.96 -3.60 -0.68
N ARG A 204 4.79 -4.26 -1.53
CA ARG A 204 4.70 -4.16 -2.98
C ARG A 204 3.36 -4.69 -3.52
N ALA A 205 2.80 -5.72 -2.91
CA ALA A 205 1.52 -6.29 -3.31
C ALA A 205 0.37 -5.27 -3.21
N LEU A 206 0.44 -4.27 -2.32
CA LEU A 206 -0.52 -3.18 -2.25
C LEU A 206 -0.50 -2.24 -3.46
N MET A 207 0.56 -2.29 -4.28
CA MET A 207 0.70 -1.45 -5.49
C MET A 207 0.18 -2.15 -6.75
N LEU A 208 -0.24 -3.41 -6.64
CA LEU A 208 -0.82 -4.14 -7.77
C LEU A 208 -2.27 -3.69 -8.00
N PRO A 209 -2.70 -3.58 -9.26
CA PRO A 209 -4.06 -3.12 -9.59
C PRO A 209 -5.14 -4.06 -9.06
N LEU A 210 -6.09 -3.54 -8.29
CA LEU A 210 -7.23 -4.31 -7.81
C LEU A 210 -8.06 -4.88 -8.96
N GLY A 211 -8.59 -6.09 -8.76
CA GLY A 211 -9.37 -6.78 -9.77
C GLY A 211 -8.54 -7.50 -10.84
N THR A 212 -7.22 -7.37 -10.83
CA THR A 212 -6.32 -8.13 -11.71
C THR A 212 -5.93 -9.44 -11.00
N PRO A 213 -6.29 -10.62 -11.54
CA PRO A 213 -5.93 -11.88 -10.90
C PRO A 213 -4.42 -12.10 -10.93
N ASN A 214 -3.92 -12.85 -9.94
CA ASN A 214 -2.52 -13.29 -9.91
C ASN A 214 -2.16 -14.05 -11.19
N PRO A 215 -0.98 -13.85 -11.78
CA PRO A 215 -0.56 -14.58 -12.98
C PRO A 215 -0.38 -16.08 -12.74
N ASP A 216 -0.14 -16.52 -11.50
CA ASP A 216 -0.13 -17.92 -11.12
C ASP A 216 -1.55 -18.35 -10.69
N PRO A 217 -2.19 -19.31 -11.39
CA PRO A 217 -3.55 -19.75 -11.09
C PRO A 217 -3.73 -20.27 -9.66
N PHE A 218 -2.69 -20.86 -9.06
CA PHE A 218 -2.73 -21.32 -7.68
C PHE A 218 -2.91 -20.15 -6.70
N TYR A 219 -2.14 -19.09 -6.89
CA TYR A 219 -2.27 -17.88 -6.05
C TYR A 219 -3.52 -17.09 -6.39
N ALA A 220 -3.97 -17.05 -7.65
CA ALA A 220 -5.23 -16.41 -8.02
C ALA A 220 -6.44 -17.07 -7.31
N GLN A 221 -6.45 -18.41 -7.21
CA GLN A 221 -7.46 -19.11 -6.45
C GLN A 221 -7.36 -18.81 -4.95
N LEU A 222 -6.15 -18.78 -4.39
CA LEU A 222 -5.94 -18.46 -2.97
C LEU A 222 -6.37 -17.02 -2.64
N GLU A 223 -6.10 -16.06 -3.53
CA GLU A 223 -6.58 -14.68 -3.40
C GLU A 223 -8.10 -14.61 -3.34
N ALA A 224 -8.79 -15.31 -4.24
CA ALA A 224 -10.25 -15.34 -4.27
C ALA A 224 -10.84 -15.99 -3.01
N GLU A 225 -10.31 -17.12 -2.56
CA GLU A 225 -10.75 -17.82 -1.35
C GLU A 225 -10.53 -16.96 -0.08
N LEU A 226 -9.39 -16.28 0.00
CA LEU A 226 -9.08 -15.37 1.12
C LEU A 226 -10.01 -14.15 1.13
N LEU A 227 -10.25 -13.52 -0.02
CA LEU A 227 -11.14 -12.37 -0.13
C LEU A 227 -12.56 -12.73 0.31
N GLU A 228 -13.08 -13.87 -0.14
CA GLU A 228 -14.38 -14.37 0.29
C GLU A 228 -14.43 -14.61 1.80
N ALA A 229 -13.45 -15.34 2.35
CA ALA A 229 -13.38 -15.64 3.78
C ALA A 229 -13.24 -14.38 4.66
N ILE A 230 -12.50 -13.37 4.19
CA ILE A 230 -12.37 -12.08 4.88
C ILE A 230 -13.71 -11.33 4.87
N ASN A 231 -14.41 -11.29 3.76
CA ASN A 231 -15.70 -10.61 3.67
C ASN A 231 -16.79 -11.32 4.50
N GLN A 232 -16.68 -12.63 4.70
CA GLN A 232 -17.54 -13.40 5.60
C GLN A 232 -17.27 -13.11 7.09
N THR A 233 -16.21 -12.37 7.47
CA THR A 233 -15.96 -12.01 8.88
C THR A 233 -17.01 -11.05 9.43
N GLY A 234 -17.71 -10.31 8.57
CA GLY A 234 -18.74 -9.35 8.97
C GLY A 234 -18.21 -8.10 9.69
N ILE A 235 -16.91 -7.83 9.68
CA ILE A 235 -16.33 -6.58 10.22
C ILE A 235 -16.97 -5.40 9.49
N GLY A 236 -17.02 -5.47 8.16
CA GLY A 236 -17.73 -4.54 7.31
C GLY A 236 -17.14 -3.15 7.25
N VAL A 237 -17.91 -2.24 6.68
CA VAL A 237 -17.52 -0.86 6.41
C VAL A 237 -17.29 -0.09 7.71
N GLN A 238 -16.12 0.49 7.88
CA GLN A 238 -15.66 1.21 9.08
C GLN A 238 -15.79 0.40 10.39
N GLY A 239 -15.89 -0.95 10.29
CA GLY A 239 -16.09 -1.85 11.42
C GLY A 239 -17.53 -1.87 11.95
N LEU A 240 -18.49 -1.34 11.21
CA LEU A 240 -19.89 -1.23 11.61
C LEU A 240 -20.80 -2.28 10.94
N GLY A 241 -20.19 -3.31 10.36
CA GLY A 241 -20.90 -4.38 9.66
C GLY A 241 -21.08 -4.10 8.17
N GLY A 242 -21.80 -4.99 7.51
CA GLY A 242 -21.98 -4.99 6.07
C GLY A 242 -21.18 -6.10 5.38
N ARG A 243 -21.37 -6.20 4.07
CA ARG A 243 -20.78 -7.25 3.24
C ARG A 243 -19.27 -7.05 3.02
N THR A 244 -18.82 -5.78 2.84
CA THR A 244 -17.47 -5.49 2.37
C THR A 244 -16.53 -5.12 3.51
N THR A 245 -15.71 -6.08 3.93
CA THR A 245 -14.59 -5.88 4.87
C THR A 245 -13.29 -5.54 4.14
N CYS A 246 -13.09 -6.12 2.95
CA CYS A 246 -11.92 -5.97 2.10
C CYS A 246 -12.35 -5.75 0.65
N LEU A 247 -11.75 -4.76 -0.02
CA LEU A 247 -11.98 -4.46 -1.44
C LEU A 247 -11.22 -5.42 -2.35
N GLY A 248 -10.06 -5.87 -1.92
CA GLY A 248 -9.22 -6.76 -2.68
C GLY A 248 -7.91 -7.05 -1.97
N LEU A 249 -7.22 -8.06 -2.45
CA LEU A 249 -5.89 -8.43 -1.95
C LEU A 249 -5.04 -9.01 -3.06
N HIS A 250 -3.72 -8.91 -2.88
CA HIS A 250 -2.74 -9.53 -3.78
C HIS A 250 -1.67 -10.28 -3.01
N ILE A 251 -1.19 -11.37 -3.61
CA ILE A 251 -0.11 -12.20 -3.09
C ILE A 251 1.12 -12.06 -3.98
N ILE A 252 2.26 -11.73 -3.39
CA ILE A 252 3.57 -11.88 -4.03
C ILE A 252 4.31 -13.01 -3.33
N ALA A 253 4.55 -14.09 -4.06
CA ALA A 253 5.31 -15.24 -3.58
C ALA A 253 6.77 -15.16 -4.03
N ALA A 254 7.68 -15.65 -3.20
CA ALA A 254 9.10 -15.77 -3.51
C ALA A 254 9.66 -17.12 -3.08
N PRO A 255 10.70 -17.64 -3.76
CA PRO A 255 11.43 -18.81 -3.28
C PRO A 255 11.89 -18.62 -1.83
N THR A 256 11.85 -19.69 -1.04
CA THR A 256 12.25 -19.65 0.38
C THR A 256 13.10 -20.85 0.74
N HIS A 257 13.72 -20.80 1.92
CA HIS A 257 14.47 -21.93 2.46
C HIS A 257 13.54 -23.09 2.77
N ILE A 258 13.98 -24.34 2.50
CA ILE A 258 13.17 -25.56 2.68
C ILE A 258 12.57 -25.72 4.09
N ALA A 259 13.16 -25.14 5.09
CA ALA A 259 12.69 -25.18 6.49
C ALA A 259 11.81 -23.99 6.90
N GLY A 260 11.53 -23.06 5.98
CA GLY A 260 10.80 -21.83 6.27
C GLY A 260 9.49 -21.70 5.49
N LEU A 261 8.55 -20.95 6.06
CA LEU A 261 7.34 -20.45 5.39
C LEU A 261 6.99 -19.08 5.98
N PRO A 262 7.82 -18.04 5.69
CA PRO A 262 7.50 -16.70 6.14
C PRO A 262 6.25 -16.18 5.43
N VAL A 263 5.39 -15.48 6.19
CA VAL A 263 4.18 -14.83 5.69
C VAL A 263 4.06 -13.46 6.31
N ALA A 264 3.84 -12.45 5.49
CA ALA A 264 3.54 -11.10 5.94
C ALA A 264 2.20 -10.62 5.35
N VAL A 265 1.44 -9.91 6.14
CA VAL A 265 0.19 -9.25 5.74
C VAL A 265 0.35 -7.76 6.00
N ASN A 266 0.46 -6.97 4.96
CA ASN A 266 0.47 -5.53 5.06
C ASN A 266 -0.96 -5.01 4.86
N VAL A 267 -1.50 -4.38 5.89
CA VAL A 267 -2.88 -3.87 5.89
C VAL A 267 -2.91 -2.44 5.39
N SER A 268 -3.82 -2.13 4.47
CA SER A 268 -4.13 -0.77 4.07
C SER A 268 -5.62 -0.47 4.22
N CYS A 269 -5.98 0.80 4.37
CA CYS A 269 -7.37 1.25 4.50
C CYS A 269 -8.03 1.42 3.12
N HIS A 270 -9.29 1.84 3.10
CA HIS A 270 -10.02 2.19 1.88
C HIS A 270 -9.37 3.31 1.06
N VAL A 271 -8.47 4.09 1.66
CA VAL A 271 -7.65 5.10 0.97
C VAL A 271 -6.27 4.51 0.61
N THR A 272 -6.23 3.29 0.11
CA THR A 272 -5.00 2.72 -0.48
C THR A 272 -4.64 3.53 -1.70
N ARG A 273 -3.44 4.13 -1.67
CA ARG A 273 -3.04 5.13 -2.66
C ARG A 273 -1.58 5.02 -3.03
N HIS A 274 -1.30 5.22 -4.29
CA HIS A 274 0.04 5.34 -4.85
C HIS A 274 -0.02 6.09 -6.17
N ALA A 275 1.10 6.65 -6.58
CA ALA A 275 1.28 7.24 -7.88
C ALA A 275 2.63 6.83 -8.46
N THR A 276 2.69 6.63 -9.78
CA THR A 276 3.88 6.09 -10.47
C THR A 276 4.26 6.98 -11.65
N ALA A 277 5.56 7.16 -11.83
CA ALA A 277 6.13 7.80 -13.02
C ALA A 277 7.27 6.95 -13.57
N VAL A 278 7.46 7.02 -14.88
CA VAL A 278 8.56 6.36 -15.61
C VAL A 278 9.42 7.45 -16.25
N LEU A 279 10.69 7.46 -15.89
CA LEU A 279 11.72 8.39 -16.38
C LEU A 279 12.67 7.69 -17.33
#